data_47336307192de61c404ce4365eb4aa04
#
_entry.id   47336307192de61c404ce4365eb4aa04
#
_cell.length_a   1.000
_cell.length_b   1.000
_cell.length_c   1.000
_cell.angle_alpha   90.00
_cell.angle_beta   90.00
_cell.angle_gamma   90.00
#
_symmetry.space_group_name_H-M   'P 1'
#
loop_
_entity.id
_entity.type
_entity.pdbx_description
1 polymer ?
#
loop_
_entity_poly.entity_id
_entity_poly.type
_entity_poly.pdbx_seq_one_letter_code
_entity_poly.pdbx_strand_id
1 'polypeptide(L)'
;MKDKFFSIDEDFESIIYNTLSNEYSDIEILDIELNKTGWTNIVYEVSTNHGDYYFRFPRDQFWERTIVKDCQFANFIKGKTEFETVDLRLKEDDGRHFSVHPKIKGTPLAIKIKDMSDDDKKKVSEQIAKFMYEMHSLQYKEDGIFSINNIGLELQDFISELLSLHVSDNDRAFWEKQNFQMDDEGECCLVHGDFNSSNILVDDDNNVKAIIDFGFAGFGNKYNDISRVIHRCPEIKEDIISSYESFENGEICRNTLDKEIDTWQKIDTGYINYMKSVGIC
;
A
#
# COMPACT_ATOMS: atom_id res chain seq x y z
N MET A 1 23.17 -18.90 -14.21
CA MET A 1 22.53 -17.57 -14.08
C MET A 1 22.06 -17.51 -12.65
N LYS A 2 22.49 -16.52 -11.86
CA LYS A 2 21.85 -16.26 -10.56
C LYS A 2 20.37 -15.98 -10.84
N ASP A 3 19.50 -16.43 -9.94
CA ASP A 3 18.07 -16.10 -10.03
C ASP A 3 17.93 -14.58 -10.15
N LYS A 4 17.05 -14.16 -11.05
CA LYS A 4 16.85 -12.74 -11.37
C LYS A 4 16.19 -11.96 -10.22
N PHE A 5 15.73 -12.66 -9.18
CA PHE A 5 14.98 -12.13 -8.04
C PHE A 5 15.61 -12.55 -6.72
N PHE A 6 15.28 -11.83 -5.65
CA PHE A 6 15.79 -12.10 -4.31
C PHE A 6 15.20 -13.41 -3.74
N SER A 7 16.06 -14.22 -3.13
CA SER A 7 15.69 -15.48 -2.46
C SER A 7 15.97 -15.37 -0.96
N ILE A 8 15.17 -16.05 -0.13
CA ILE A 8 15.33 -16.04 1.32
C ILE A 8 16.70 -16.55 1.79
N ASP A 9 17.40 -17.31 0.95
CA ASP A 9 18.71 -17.90 1.27
C ASP A 9 19.90 -16.97 0.91
N GLU A 10 19.63 -15.74 0.46
CA GLU A 10 20.68 -14.77 0.11
C GLU A 10 21.30 -14.11 1.34
N ASP A 11 22.52 -13.58 1.16
CA ASP A 11 23.23 -12.79 2.17
C ASP A 11 22.70 -11.34 2.19
N PHE A 12 21.53 -11.16 2.78
CA PHE A 12 20.94 -9.84 2.94
C PHE A 12 21.72 -8.93 3.89
N GLU A 13 22.43 -9.50 4.87
CA GLU A 13 23.21 -8.71 5.84
C GLU A 13 24.28 -7.88 5.11
N SER A 14 24.97 -8.49 4.14
CA SER A 14 25.96 -7.78 3.30
C SER A 14 25.32 -6.68 2.45
N ILE A 15 24.13 -6.91 1.86
CA ILE A 15 23.42 -5.89 1.06
C ILE A 15 23.00 -4.72 1.95
N ILE A 16 22.43 -5.02 3.12
CA ILE A 16 21.98 -4.03 4.11
C ILE A 16 23.17 -3.19 4.58
N TYR A 17 24.26 -3.85 5.02
CA TYR A 17 25.44 -3.16 5.49
C TYR A 17 26.05 -2.24 4.42
N ASN A 18 26.24 -2.76 3.21
CA ASN A 18 26.78 -1.97 2.09
C ASN A 18 25.89 -0.77 1.75
N THR A 19 24.57 -0.94 1.80
CA THR A 19 23.62 0.15 1.52
C THR A 19 23.74 1.26 2.55
N LEU A 20 23.75 0.91 3.84
CA LEU A 20 23.81 1.89 4.92
C LEU A 20 25.20 2.53 5.06
N SER A 21 26.29 1.77 4.87
CA SER A 21 27.66 2.30 4.95
C SER A 21 27.99 3.28 3.83
N ASN A 22 27.32 3.21 2.69
CA ASN A 22 27.41 4.22 1.65
C ASN A 22 26.73 5.56 2.02
N GLU A 23 25.81 5.54 2.98
CA GLU A 23 25.10 6.74 3.44
C GLU A 23 25.71 7.31 4.73
N TYR A 24 26.19 6.44 5.61
CA TYR A 24 26.70 6.78 6.94
C TYR A 24 28.07 6.13 7.17
N SER A 25 29.10 6.94 7.27
CA SER A 25 30.48 6.46 7.46
C SER A 25 30.76 5.79 8.82
N ASP A 26 29.88 6.06 9.80
CA ASP A 26 29.96 5.58 11.18
C ASP A 26 28.79 4.66 11.55
N ILE A 27 28.19 4.00 10.55
CA ILE A 27 27.06 3.10 10.77
C ILE A 27 27.44 1.91 11.66
N GLU A 28 26.64 1.68 12.67
CA GLU A 28 26.64 0.46 13.49
C GLU A 28 25.27 -0.19 13.38
N ILE A 29 25.24 -1.40 12.87
CA ILE A 29 24.02 -2.22 12.85
C ILE A 29 23.94 -2.91 14.21
N LEU A 30 22.84 -2.63 14.92
CA LEU A 30 22.57 -3.16 16.25
C LEU A 30 21.76 -4.46 16.20
N ASP A 31 20.85 -4.56 15.24
CA ASP A 31 20.01 -5.74 15.04
C ASP A 31 19.46 -5.80 13.61
N ILE A 32 19.22 -7.03 13.11
CA ILE A 32 18.58 -7.31 11.83
C ILE A 32 17.52 -8.39 12.05
N GLU A 33 16.25 -8.05 11.91
CA GLU A 33 15.15 -8.97 12.12
C GLU A 33 14.32 -9.17 10.84
N LEU A 34 14.10 -10.45 10.47
CA LEU A 34 13.22 -10.81 9.35
C LEU A 34 11.75 -10.62 9.77
N ASN A 35 11.06 -9.69 9.10
CA ASN A 35 9.62 -9.55 9.27
C ASN A 35 8.89 -10.64 8.47
N LYS A 36 8.19 -11.52 9.18
CA LYS A 36 7.52 -12.70 8.60
C LYS A 36 6.10 -12.41 8.09
N THR A 37 5.61 -11.17 8.24
CA THR A 37 4.22 -10.81 7.87
C THR A 37 4.07 -10.42 6.40
N GLY A 38 5.15 -10.04 5.73
CA GLY A 38 5.15 -9.66 4.32
C GLY A 38 5.23 -10.87 3.39
N TRP A 39 4.27 -11.03 2.47
CA TRP A 39 4.27 -12.13 1.50
C TRP A 39 4.80 -11.71 0.12
N THR A 40 4.64 -10.44 -0.26
CA THR A 40 5.08 -9.88 -1.55
C THR A 40 6.57 -9.63 -1.58
N ASN A 41 7.13 -9.27 -0.43
CA ASN A 41 8.53 -8.91 -0.27
C ASN A 41 9.16 -9.69 0.88
N ILE A 42 10.47 -9.88 0.79
CA ILE A 42 11.29 -10.26 1.94
C ILE A 42 11.60 -8.93 2.66
N VAL A 43 11.17 -8.80 3.90
CA VAL A 43 11.26 -7.54 4.64
C VAL A 43 12.15 -7.72 5.86
N TYR A 44 13.17 -6.87 5.97
CA TYR A 44 14.00 -6.80 7.18
C TYR A 44 13.77 -5.48 7.90
N GLU A 45 13.63 -5.57 9.21
CA GLU A 45 13.73 -4.45 10.14
C GLU A 45 15.16 -4.39 10.64
N VAL A 46 15.80 -3.23 10.51
CA VAL A 46 17.23 -3.02 10.82
C VAL A 46 17.35 -1.89 11.80
N SER A 47 17.83 -2.20 13.00
CA SER A 47 18.12 -1.20 14.04
C SER A 47 19.58 -0.77 13.96
N THR A 48 19.82 0.54 14.00
CA THR A 48 21.15 1.13 13.89
C THR A 48 21.35 2.29 14.87
N ASN A 49 22.59 2.76 15.01
CA ASN A 49 22.92 3.99 15.73
C ASN A 49 22.36 5.27 15.07
N HIS A 50 21.88 5.20 13.83
CA HIS A 50 21.20 6.30 13.09
C HIS A 50 19.68 6.15 13.03
N GLY A 51 19.08 5.18 13.75
CA GLY A 51 17.66 4.87 13.78
C GLY A 51 17.32 3.54 13.12
N ASP A 52 16.04 3.26 13.04
CA ASP A 52 15.53 2.01 12.50
C ASP A 52 15.10 2.17 11.05
N TYR A 53 15.33 1.12 10.23
CA TYR A 53 15.02 1.08 8.81
C TYR A 53 14.25 -0.16 8.45
N TYR A 54 13.42 -0.07 7.39
CA TYR A 54 12.88 -1.22 6.68
C TYR A 54 13.59 -1.37 5.34
N PHE A 55 13.98 -2.62 5.04
CA PHE A 55 14.46 -3.07 3.74
C PHE A 55 13.43 -4.01 3.14
N ARG A 56 12.99 -3.74 1.90
CA ARG A 56 11.97 -4.53 1.21
C ARG A 56 12.56 -5.06 -0.09
N PHE A 57 12.75 -6.38 -0.17
CA PHE A 57 13.32 -7.08 -1.32
C PHE A 57 12.20 -7.84 -2.04
N PRO A 58 11.87 -7.52 -3.30
CA PRO A 58 10.79 -8.15 -4.02
C PRO A 58 11.12 -9.61 -4.37
N ARG A 59 10.11 -10.47 -4.29
CA ARG A 59 10.25 -11.90 -4.56
C ARG A 59 10.24 -12.25 -6.05
N ASP A 60 9.70 -11.36 -6.90
CA ASP A 60 9.59 -11.55 -8.34
C ASP A 60 9.46 -10.20 -9.08
N GLN A 61 9.30 -10.29 -10.42
CA GLN A 61 9.24 -9.12 -11.29
C GLN A 61 7.98 -8.27 -11.06
N PHE A 62 6.86 -8.89 -10.71
CA PHE A 62 5.64 -8.14 -10.44
C PHE A 62 5.82 -7.25 -9.21
N TRP A 63 6.34 -7.83 -8.12
CA TRP A 63 6.59 -7.09 -6.87
C TRP A 63 7.74 -6.10 -6.98
N GLU A 64 8.73 -6.34 -7.85
CA GLU A 64 9.75 -5.34 -8.17
C GLU A 64 9.13 -4.10 -8.81
N ARG A 65 8.20 -4.27 -9.76
CA ARG A 65 7.47 -3.15 -10.36
C ARG A 65 6.68 -2.36 -9.34
N THR A 66 6.02 -3.03 -8.40
CA THR A 66 5.27 -2.35 -7.34
C THR A 66 6.16 -1.57 -6.38
N ILE A 67 7.35 -2.08 -6.03
CA ILE A 67 8.35 -1.34 -5.24
C ILE A 67 8.85 -0.09 -5.97
N VAL A 68 9.18 -0.21 -7.25
CA VAL A 68 9.62 0.93 -8.08
C VAL A 68 8.52 2.00 -8.11
N LYS A 69 7.29 1.60 -8.34
CA LYS A 69 6.12 2.49 -8.38
C LYS A 69 5.85 3.14 -7.03
N ASP A 70 5.92 2.38 -5.93
CA ASP A 70 5.79 2.88 -4.56
C ASP A 70 6.79 4.00 -4.28
N CYS A 71 8.08 3.77 -4.60
CA CYS A 71 9.12 4.80 -4.45
C CYS A 71 8.86 6.04 -5.31
N GLN A 72 8.43 5.87 -6.55
CA GLN A 72 8.15 6.97 -7.46
C GLN A 72 6.96 7.80 -6.96
N PHE A 73 5.87 7.13 -6.58
CA PHE A 73 4.65 7.80 -6.16
C PHE A 73 4.80 8.48 -4.80
N ALA A 74 5.43 7.81 -3.81
CA ALA A 74 5.72 8.41 -2.51
C ALA A 74 6.56 9.69 -2.65
N ASN A 75 7.56 9.68 -3.53
CA ASN A 75 8.35 10.87 -3.84
C ASN A 75 7.54 11.95 -4.57
N PHE A 76 6.63 11.56 -5.48
CA PHE A 76 5.75 12.50 -6.18
C PHE A 76 4.80 13.21 -5.22
N ILE A 77 4.16 12.47 -4.28
CA ILE A 77 3.15 13.03 -3.37
C ILE A 77 3.76 13.81 -2.20
N LYS A 78 5.06 13.61 -1.92
CA LYS A 78 5.78 14.22 -0.80
C LYS A 78 5.63 15.75 -0.81
N GLY A 79 5.06 16.28 0.28
CA GLY A 79 4.81 17.71 0.47
C GLY A 79 3.66 18.29 -0.38
N LYS A 80 2.86 17.44 -1.03
CA LYS A 80 1.65 17.86 -1.76
C LYS A 80 0.37 17.58 -0.98
N THR A 81 0.46 16.87 0.11
CA THR A 81 -0.59 16.68 1.11
C THR A 81 -0.09 17.13 2.47
N GLU A 82 -0.99 17.34 3.42
CA GLU A 82 -0.61 17.70 4.80
C GLU A 82 0.00 16.53 5.59
N PHE A 83 -0.05 15.32 5.07
CA PHE A 83 0.36 14.11 5.75
C PHE A 83 1.77 13.67 5.35
N GLU A 84 2.50 13.09 6.29
CA GLU A 84 3.80 12.53 6.01
C GLU A 84 3.67 11.32 5.08
N THR A 85 4.55 11.27 4.09
CA THR A 85 4.82 10.08 3.29
C THR A 85 6.19 9.53 3.65
N VAL A 86 6.35 8.23 3.47
CA VAL A 86 7.63 7.57 3.74
C VAL A 86 8.71 8.13 2.83
N ASP A 87 9.91 8.40 3.36
CA ASP A 87 11.10 8.71 2.56
C ASP A 87 11.65 7.44 1.92
N LEU A 88 10.90 6.92 0.94
CA LEU A 88 11.22 5.70 0.23
C LEU A 88 12.37 5.94 -0.75
N ARG A 89 13.43 5.16 -0.59
CA ARG A 89 14.62 5.22 -1.45
C ARG A 89 14.75 3.91 -2.22
N LEU A 90 14.71 4.02 -3.55
CA LEU A 90 14.97 2.91 -4.45
C LEU A 90 16.47 2.66 -4.49
N LYS A 91 16.88 1.41 -4.33
CA LYS A 91 18.25 0.92 -4.39
C LYS A 91 18.35 -0.23 -5.38
N GLU A 92 19.58 -0.57 -5.74
CA GLU A 92 19.86 -1.64 -6.69
C GLU A 92 21.01 -2.52 -6.17
N ASP A 93 20.86 -3.83 -6.32
CA ASP A 93 21.90 -4.83 -6.11
C ASP A 93 21.90 -5.83 -7.27
N ASP A 94 22.98 -5.88 -8.03
CA ASP A 94 23.19 -6.78 -9.19
C ASP A 94 22.02 -6.69 -10.22
N GLY A 95 21.54 -5.48 -10.50
CA GLY A 95 20.45 -5.22 -11.45
C GLY A 95 19.04 -5.51 -10.91
N ARG A 96 18.91 -5.76 -9.61
CA ARG A 96 17.63 -6.01 -8.92
C ARG A 96 17.30 -4.83 -8.01
N HIS A 97 16.10 -4.30 -8.14
CA HIS A 97 15.68 -3.18 -7.30
C HIS A 97 15.12 -3.65 -5.97
N PHE A 98 15.38 -2.86 -4.94
CA PHE A 98 14.77 -3.00 -3.62
C PHE A 98 14.53 -1.61 -3.02
N SER A 99 13.73 -1.52 -1.96
CA SER A 99 13.51 -0.24 -1.28
C SER A 99 14.04 -0.25 0.14
N VAL A 100 14.49 0.94 0.59
CA VAL A 100 14.86 1.20 1.97
C VAL A 100 14.20 2.49 2.44
N HIS A 101 13.74 2.50 3.68
CA HIS A 101 13.19 3.70 4.29
C HIS A 101 13.35 3.70 5.81
N PRO A 102 13.46 4.88 6.45
CA PRO A 102 13.37 5.00 7.89
C PRO A 102 12.04 4.43 8.40
N LYS A 103 12.08 3.76 9.54
CA LYS A 103 10.87 3.28 10.22
C LYS A 103 10.08 4.47 10.74
N ILE A 104 8.85 4.62 10.28
CA ILE A 104 7.92 5.63 10.80
C ILE A 104 7.37 5.14 12.13
N LYS A 105 7.44 5.99 13.15
CA LYS A 105 6.81 5.72 14.44
C LYS A 105 5.30 5.93 14.31
N GLY A 106 4.56 4.86 14.40
CA GLY A 106 3.10 4.84 14.31
C GLY A 106 2.57 3.42 14.38
N THR A 107 1.30 3.30 14.73
CA THR A 107 0.61 2.01 14.78
C THR A 107 -0.40 1.96 13.62
N PRO A 108 -0.51 0.86 12.86
CA PRO A 108 -1.54 0.71 11.87
C PRO A 108 -2.94 0.95 12.43
N LEU A 109 -3.76 1.73 11.75
CA LEU A 109 -5.14 2.01 12.13
C LEU A 109 -5.93 0.71 12.37
N ALA A 110 -5.70 -0.30 11.55
CA ALA A 110 -6.32 -1.62 11.68
C ALA A 110 -6.17 -2.24 13.09
N ILE A 111 -5.11 -1.89 13.80
CA ILE A 111 -4.85 -2.36 15.17
C ILE A 111 -5.57 -1.47 16.19
N LYS A 112 -5.46 -0.15 16.04
CA LYS A 112 -5.94 0.82 17.03
C LYS A 112 -7.43 1.10 16.96
N ILE A 113 -8.06 1.01 15.80
CA ILE A 113 -9.43 1.50 15.55
C ILE A 113 -10.47 0.92 16.51
N LYS A 114 -10.29 -0.31 16.97
CA LYS A 114 -11.22 -1.02 17.85
C LYS A 114 -11.26 -0.42 19.25
N ASP A 115 -10.15 0.19 19.69
CA ASP A 115 -9.99 0.75 21.02
C ASP A 115 -10.16 2.26 21.04
N MET A 116 -10.42 2.89 19.89
CA MET A 116 -10.66 4.33 19.76
C MET A 116 -12.04 4.73 20.29
N SER A 117 -12.11 5.90 20.95
CA SER A 117 -13.37 6.55 21.26
C SER A 117 -14.10 7.01 19.99
N ASP A 118 -15.39 7.32 20.10
CA ASP A 118 -16.15 7.84 18.95
C ASP A 118 -15.61 9.20 18.47
N ASP A 119 -15.13 10.04 19.38
CA ASP A 119 -14.49 11.32 19.04
C ASP A 119 -13.16 11.10 18.29
N ASP A 120 -12.35 10.10 18.70
CA ASP A 120 -11.12 9.76 17.98
C ASP A 120 -11.42 9.15 16.61
N LYS A 121 -12.44 8.29 16.50
CA LYS A 121 -12.88 7.74 15.22
C LYS A 121 -13.30 8.84 14.25
N LYS A 122 -14.07 9.81 14.75
CA LYS A 122 -14.47 10.96 13.95
C LYS A 122 -13.27 11.79 13.51
N LYS A 123 -12.33 12.09 14.43
CA LYS A 123 -11.11 12.83 14.13
C LYS A 123 -10.25 12.14 13.08
N VAL A 124 -9.99 10.85 13.24
CA VAL A 124 -9.18 10.09 12.28
C VAL A 124 -9.88 9.97 10.92
N SER A 125 -11.21 9.84 10.90
CA SER A 125 -12.02 9.81 9.68
C SER A 125 -11.92 11.11 8.88
N GLU A 126 -11.97 12.25 9.55
CA GLU A 126 -11.80 13.56 8.93
C GLU A 126 -10.41 13.70 8.30
N GLN A 127 -9.36 13.27 9.01
CA GLN A 127 -7.98 13.30 8.48
C GLN A 127 -7.79 12.36 7.28
N ILE A 128 -8.36 11.16 7.33
CA ILE A 128 -8.35 10.19 6.21
C ILE A 128 -9.07 10.77 4.99
N ALA A 129 -10.27 11.31 5.19
CA ALA A 129 -11.06 11.93 4.13
C ALA A 129 -10.32 13.13 3.50
N LYS A 130 -9.65 13.94 4.34
CA LYS A 130 -8.82 15.06 3.88
C LYS A 130 -7.66 14.60 3.01
N PHE A 131 -6.92 13.56 3.45
CA PHE A 131 -5.83 13.01 2.64
C PHE A 131 -6.33 12.52 1.28
N MET A 132 -7.42 11.74 1.26
CA MET A 132 -8.00 11.26 -0.01
C MET A 132 -8.40 12.43 -0.91
N TYR A 133 -9.09 13.42 -0.38
CA TYR A 133 -9.50 14.60 -1.14
C TYR A 133 -8.30 15.38 -1.71
N GLU A 134 -7.27 15.62 -0.90
CA GLU A 134 -6.04 16.29 -1.34
C GLU A 134 -5.37 15.51 -2.48
N MET A 135 -5.21 14.20 -2.33
CA MET A 135 -4.58 13.33 -3.33
C MET A 135 -5.43 13.26 -4.61
N HIS A 136 -6.73 13.05 -4.52
CA HIS A 136 -7.64 12.99 -5.67
C HIS A 136 -7.70 14.30 -6.44
N SER A 137 -7.44 15.44 -5.76
CA SER A 137 -7.41 16.78 -6.37
C SER A 137 -6.09 17.11 -7.04
N LEU A 138 -5.04 16.29 -6.90
CA LEU A 138 -3.75 16.55 -7.51
C LEU A 138 -3.84 16.50 -9.03
N GLN A 139 -3.30 17.55 -9.66
CA GLN A 139 -3.13 17.57 -11.11
C GLN A 139 -1.83 16.84 -11.46
N TYR A 140 -1.94 15.77 -12.22
CA TYR A 140 -0.82 15.06 -12.79
C TYR A 140 -0.78 15.29 -14.30
N LYS A 141 0.38 15.73 -14.78
CA LYS A 141 0.67 15.73 -16.21
C LYS A 141 1.67 14.62 -16.46
N GLU A 142 1.31 13.72 -17.35
CA GLU A 142 2.22 12.70 -17.84
C GLU A 142 3.41 13.41 -18.52
N ASP A 143 4.52 13.54 -17.79
CA ASP A 143 5.74 14.20 -18.26
C ASP A 143 6.82 13.21 -18.67
N GLY A 144 6.50 11.93 -18.66
CA GLY A 144 7.39 10.84 -19.04
C GLY A 144 8.37 10.39 -17.95
N ILE A 145 8.36 11.00 -16.76
CA ILE A 145 9.26 10.62 -15.66
C ILE A 145 8.89 9.24 -15.11
N PHE A 146 7.58 8.97 -14.95
CA PHE A 146 7.07 7.65 -14.64
C PHE A 146 5.65 7.50 -15.17
N SER A 147 5.32 6.30 -15.60
CA SER A 147 3.96 5.94 -16.03
C SER A 147 3.16 5.49 -14.82
N ILE A 148 2.08 6.22 -14.50
CA ILE A 148 1.08 5.77 -13.53
C ILE A 148 0.03 5.01 -14.32
N ASN A 149 -0.06 3.70 -14.09
CA ASN A 149 -1.04 2.86 -14.76
C ASN A 149 -2.45 3.09 -14.19
N ASN A 150 -3.45 2.76 -14.98
CA ASN A 150 -4.83 2.71 -14.51
C ASN A 150 -4.97 1.61 -13.46
N ILE A 151 -5.66 1.91 -12.35
CA ILE A 151 -5.84 0.95 -11.24
C ILE A 151 -6.51 -0.35 -11.68
N GLY A 152 -7.44 -0.31 -12.62
CA GLY A 152 -8.08 -1.51 -13.15
C GLY A 152 -7.10 -2.45 -13.86
N LEU A 153 -6.12 -1.91 -14.60
CA LEU A 153 -5.05 -2.70 -15.22
C LEU A 153 -4.11 -3.30 -14.18
N GLU A 154 -3.74 -2.54 -13.16
CA GLU A 154 -2.91 -3.04 -12.06
C GLU A 154 -3.62 -4.17 -11.30
N LEU A 155 -4.91 -4.06 -11.07
CA LEU A 155 -5.70 -5.11 -10.45
C LEU A 155 -5.78 -6.36 -11.33
N GLN A 156 -5.95 -6.22 -12.64
CA GLN A 156 -5.92 -7.35 -13.59
C GLN A 156 -4.54 -8.02 -13.61
N ASP A 157 -3.47 -7.24 -13.60
CA ASP A 157 -2.09 -7.77 -13.52
C ASP A 157 -1.89 -8.55 -12.23
N PHE A 158 -2.33 -8.01 -11.09
CA PHE A 158 -2.28 -8.69 -9.79
C PHE A 158 -3.04 -10.04 -9.81
N ILE A 159 -4.26 -10.06 -10.34
CA ILE A 159 -5.07 -11.28 -10.44
C ILE A 159 -4.39 -12.27 -11.40
N SER A 160 -3.85 -11.81 -12.52
CA SER A 160 -3.14 -12.66 -13.47
C SER A 160 -1.89 -13.29 -12.84
N GLU A 161 -1.16 -12.53 -12.02
CA GLU A 161 -0.02 -13.05 -11.26
C GLU A 161 -0.47 -14.11 -10.25
N LEU A 162 -1.51 -13.86 -9.47
CA LEU A 162 -2.09 -14.85 -8.56
C LEU A 162 -2.47 -16.15 -9.28
N LEU A 163 -3.08 -16.07 -10.47
CA LEU A 163 -3.48 -17.22 -11.25
C LEU A 163 -2.28 -17.96 -11.89
N SER A 164 -1.16 -17.30 -12.08
CA SER A 164 0.08 -17.91 -12.58
C SER A 164 0.77 -18.78 -11.51
N LEU A 165 0.50 -18.51 -10.24
CA LEU A 165 1.00 -19.29 -9.11
C LEU A 165 0.27 -20.65 -9.04
N HIS A 166 0.81 -21.59 -8.25
CA HIS A 166 0.17 -22.89 -8.02
C HIS A 166 -1.06 -22.75 -7.10
N VAL A 167 -2.14 -22.19 -7.65
CA VAL A 167 -3.41 -22.06 -6.93
C VAL A 167 -4.25 -23.33 -7.07
N SER A 168 -5.09 -23.62 -6.07
CA SER A 168 -6.04 -24.73 -6.14
C SER A 168 -7.08 -24.49 -7.26
N ASP A 169 -7.69 -25.58 -7.77
CA ASP A 169 -8.75 -25.48 -8.78
C ASP A 169 -9.94 -24.64 -8.29
N ASN A 170 -10.23 -24.68 -6.98
CA ASN A 170 -11.30 -23.89 -6.38
C ASN A 170 -10.97 -22.40 -6.38
N ASP A 171 -9.74 -22.02 -6.05
CA ASP A 171 -9.30 -20.63 -6.05
C ASP A 171 -9.25 -20.08 -7.47
N ARG A 172 -8.74 -20.87 -8.42
CA ARG A 172 -8.76 -20.52 -9.84
C ARG A 172 -10.20 -20.31 -10.33
N ALA A 173 -11.11 -21.24 -10.04
CA ALA A 173 -12.51 -21.12 -10.41
C ALA A 173 -13.22 -19.93 -9.74
N PHE A 174 -12.78 -19.53 -8.55
CA PHE A 174 -13.26 -18.31 -7.90
C PHE A 174 -12.82 -17.08 -8.69
N TRP A 175 -11.52 -16.92 -8.95
CA TRP A 175 -10.97 -15.75 -9.64
C TRP A 175 -11.49 -15.60 -11.08
N GLU A 176 -11.60 -16.70 -11.82
CA GLU A 176 -12.13 -16.69 -13.19
C GLU A 176 -13.60 -16.29 -13.29
N LYS A 177 -14.36 -16.48 -12.21
CA LYS A 177 -15.80 -16.08 -12.17
C LYS A 177 -16.01 -14.64 -11.77
N GLN A 178 -15.03 -13.98 -11.19
CA GLN A 178 -15.18 -12.61 -10.76
C GLN A 178 -14.97 -11.66 -11.93
N ASN A 179 -15.89 -10.72 -12.08
CA ASN A 179 -15.68 -9.58 -12.95
C ASN A 179 -15.21 -8.42 -12.06
N PHE A 180 -13.92 -8.20 -12.05
CA PHE A 180 -13.28 -7.13 -11.27
C PHE A 180 -13.14 -5.84 -12.07
N GLN A 181 -14.06 -5.59 -13.00
CA GLN A 181 -14.12 -4.28 -13.65
C GLN A 181 -14.51 -3.25 -12.59
N MET A 182 -13.52 -2.47 -12.19
CA MET A 182 -13.75 -1.25 -11.45
C MET A 182 -14.55 -0.31 -12.40
N ASP A 183 -15.61 0.28 -11.89
CA ASP A 183 -16.48 1.16 -12.70
C ASP A 183 -15.66 2.38 -13.15
N ASP A 184 -15.29 2.44 -14.44
CA ASP A 184 -14.58 3.57 -15.03
C ASP A 184 -15.52 4.78 -15.31
N GLU A 185 -16.80 4.69 -14.89
CA GLU A 185 -17.77 5.76 -15.04
C GLU A 185 -17.57 6.83 -13.95
N GLY A 186 -16.65 7.76 -14.20
CA GLY A 186 -16.40 8.88 -13.30
C GLY A 186 -15.22 9.74 -13.72
N GLU A 187 -14.99 10.83 -13.00
CA GLU A 187 -13.77 11.62 -13.18
C GLU A 187 -12.57 10.79 -12.69
N CYS A 188 -11.65 10.55 -13.61
CA CYS A 188 -10.39 9.87 -13.30
C CYS A 188 -9.49 10.78 -12.48
N CYS A 189 -9.08 10.33 -11.31
CA CYS A 189 -8.19 11.03 -10.39
C CYS A 189 -7.01 10.14 -9.98
N LEU A 190 -6.03 10.71 -9.30
CA LEU A 190 -4.98 9.93 -8.68
C LEU A 190 -5.53 9.23 -7.44
N VAL A 191 -5.36 7.90 -7.36
CA VAL A 191 -5.79 7.08 -6.24
C VAL A 191 -4.61 6.31 -5.65
N HIS A 192 -4.69 5.96 -4.38
CA HIS A 192 -3.71 5.11 -3.71
C HIS A 192 -3.77 3.65 -4.22
N GLY A 193 -4.96 3.17 -4.56
CA GLY A 193 -5.19 1.84 -5.13
C GLY A 193 -5.26 0.69 -4.13
N ASP A 194 -4.69 0.83 -2.94
CA ASP A 194 -4.86 -0.09 -1.80
C ASP A 194 -4.97 0.68 -0.48
N PHE A 195 -5.88 1.65 -0.43
CA PHE A 195 -6.06 2.55 0.70
C PHE A 195 -6.80 1.86 1.87
N ASN A 196 -6.13 0.92 2.50
CA ASN A 196 -6.69 0.15 3.61
C ASN A 196 -6.11 0.58 4.96
N SER A 197 -6.78 0.17 6.05
CA SER A 197 -6.41 0.55 7.41
C SER A 197 -5.05 0.07 7.90
N SER A 198 -4.43 -0.90 7.23
CA SER A 198 -3.07 -1.35 7.55
C SER A 198 -2.02 -0.40 6.97
N ASN A 199 -2.36 0.37 5.93
CA ASN A 199 -1.50 1.33 5.26
C ASN A 199 -1.64 2.76 5.82
N ILE A 200 -2.46 2.95 6.86
CA ILE A 200 -2.66 4.21 7.57
C ILE A 200 -2.01 4.07 8.95
N LEU A 201 -0.96 4.84 9.21
CA LEU A 201 -0.29 4.85 10.49
C LEU A 201 -0.82 6.00 11.35
N VAL A 202 -1.14 5.71 12.60
CA VAL A 202 -1.60 6.69 13.59
C VAL A 202 -0.62 6.79 14.75
N ASP A 203 -0.50 7.99 15.31
CA ASP A 203 0.31 8.26 16.50
C ASP A 203 -0.41 7.87 17.81
N ASP A 204 0.23 8.14 18.95
CA ASP A 204 -0.33 7.81 20.26
C ASP A 204 -1.57 8.65 20.61
N ASP A 205 -1.73 9.81 19.99
CA ASP A 205 -2.87 10.71 20.17
C ASP A 205 -3.99 10.45 19.13
N ASN A 206 -3.92 9.33 18.41
CA ASN A 206 -4.86 8.93 17.37
C ASN A 206 -4.97 9.94 16.21
N ASN A 207 -3.87 10.62 15.85
CA ASN A 207 -3.80 11.37 14.60
C ASN A 207 -3.20 10.51 13.49
N VAL A 208 -3.65 10.72 12.26
CA VAL A 208 -2.98 10.14 11.09
C VAL A 208 -1.57 10.70 11.01
N LYS A 209 -0.59 9.82 11.15
CA LYS A 209 0.85 10.17 11.13
C LYS A 209 1.42 10.07 9.73
N ALA A 210 1.14 8.96 9.05
CA ALA A 210 1.63 8.72 7.70
C ALA A 210 0.73 7.77 6.92
N ILE A 211 0.80 7.88 5.59
CA ILE A 211 0.23 6.94 4.64
C ILE A 211 1.40 6.24 3.94
N ILE A 212 1.29 4.92 3.75
CA ILE A 212 2.34 4.06 3.22
C ILE A 212 1.80 3.12 2.14
N ASP A 213 2.71 2.53 1.36
CA ASP A 213 2.44 1.45 0.39
C ASP A 213 1.63 1.90 -0.83
N PHE A 214 2.23 2.78 -1.64
CA PHE A 214 1.66 3.29 -2.90
C PHE A 214 1.95 2.37 -4.10
N GLY A 215 2.28 1.11 -3.88
CA GLY A 215 2.62 0.17 -4.96
C GLY A 215 1.52 -0.05 -5.99
N PHE A 216 0.26 0.17 -5.61
CA PHE A 216 -0.92 0.13 -6.48
C PHE A 216 -1.46 1.51 -6.87
N ALA A 217 -0.79 2.60 -6.49
CA ALA A 217 -1.24 3.94 -6.84
C ALA A 217 -1.32 4.13 -8.37
N GLY A 218 -2.28 4.92 -8.82
CA GLY A 218 -2.48 5.14 -10.26
C GLY A 218 -3.66 6.05 -10.56
N PHE A 219 -4.12 6.01 -11.82
CA PHE A 219 -5.36 6.66 -12.21
C PHE A 219 -6.54 5.73 -11.97
N GLY A 220 -7.55 6.22 -11.30
CA GLY A 220 -8.76 5.49 -10.98
C GLY A 220 -9.90 6.41 -10.57
N ASN A 221 -10.98 5.81 -10.12
CA ASN A 221 -12.11 6.52 -9.57
C ASN A 221 -11.92 6.70 -8.06
N LYS A 222 -12.27 7.86 -7.51
CA LYS A 222 -12.21 8.14 -6.07
C LYS A 222 -12.87 7.07 -5.19
N TYR A 223 -13.87 6.38 -5.72
CA TYR A 223 -14.54 5.29 -5.02
C TYR A 223 -13.62 4.11 -4.70
N ASN A 224 -12.52 3.93 -5.43
CA ASN A 224 -11.54 2.87 -5.16
C ASN A 224 -10.97 3.00 -3.74
N ASP A 225 -10.50 4.20 -3.38
CA ASP A 225 -9.91 4.44 -2.07
C ASP A 225 -10.96 4.55 -0.97
N ILE A 226 -12.07 5.26 -1.22
CA ILE A 226 -13.16 5.42 -0.24
C ILE A 226 -13.75 4.07 0.12
N SER A 227 -14.03 3.21 -0.86
CA SER A 227 -14.58 1.88 -0.61
C SER A 227 -13.59 0.96 0.10
N ARG A 228 -12.30 1.07 -0.25
CA ARG A 228 -11.25 0.24 0.33
C ARG A 228 -11.06 0.47 1.82
N VAL A 229 -10.98 1.73 2.25
CA VAL A 229 -10.85 2.05 3.68
C VAL A 229 -12.12 1.67 4.45
N ILE A 230 -13.31 1.92 3.90
CA ILE A 230 -14.59 1.57 4.52
C ILE A 230 -14.75 0.06 4.63
N HIS A 231 -14.37 -0.71 3.60
CA HIS A 231 -14.37 -2.16 3.65
C HIS A 231 -13.57 -2.71 4.82
N ARG A 232 -12.41 -2.08 5.12
CA ARG A 232 -11.54 -2.51 6.21
C ARG A 232 -11.87 -1.92 7.57
N CYS A 233 -12.60 -0.81 7.61
CA CYS A 233 -13.04 -0.12 8.83
C CYS A 233 -14.51 0.32 8.68
N PRO A 234 -15.47 -0.61 8.67
CA PRO A 234 -16.89 -0.27 8.46
C PRO A 234 -17.48 0.61 9.58
N GLU A 235 -16.87 0.61 10.77
CA GLU A 235 -17.30 1.42 11.92
C GLU A 235 -17.13 2.92 11.72
N ILE A 236 -16.29 3.37 10.77
CA ILE A 236 -16.09 4.78 10.45
C ILE A 236 -16.69 5.19 9.09
N LYS A 237 -17.55 4.35 8.50
CA LYS A 237 -18.12 4.58 7.17
C LYS A 237 -18.75 5.94 7.02
N GLU A 238 -19.70 6.28 7.91
CA GLU A 238 -20.48 7.52 7.77
C GLU A 238 -19.63 8.78 8.06
N ASP A 239 -18.67 8.69 8.97
CA ASP A 239 -17.74 9.78 9.26
C ASP A 239 -16.80 10.06 8.07
N ILE A 240 -16.27 9.02 7.43
CA ILE A 240 -15.46 9.15 6.20
C ILE A 240 -16.27 9.83 5.11
N ILE A 241 -17.49 9.33 4.84
CA ILE A 241 -18.31 9.83 3.74
C ILE A 241 -18.70 11.29 3.98
N SER A 242 -19.22 11.62 5.17
CA SER A 242 -19.63 12.99 5.48
C SER A 242 -18.48 13.97 5.42
N SER A 243 -17.29 13.56 5.89
CA SER A 243 -16.08 14.39 5.82
C SER A 243 -15.62 14.61 4.38
N TYR A 244 -15.58 13.53 3.57
CA TYR A 244 -15.20 13.64 2.16
C TYR A 244 -16.16 14.52 1.36
N GLU A 245 -17.50 14.33 1.52
CA GLU A 245 -18.53 15.16 0.93
C GLU A 245 -18.36 16.65 1.28
N SER A 246 -17.96 16.92 2.52
CA SER A 246 -17.68 18.30 2.98
C SER A 246 -16.49 18.93 2.28
N PHE A 247 -15.40 18.17 2.07
CA PHE A 247 -14.21 18.69 1.37
C PHE A 247 -14.46 18.87 -0.13
N GLU A 248 -15.14 17.93 -0.76
CA GLU A 248 -15.44 17.96 -2.19
C GLU A 248 -16.55 18.97 -2.52
N ASN A 249 -17.37 19.35 -1.53
CA ASN A 249 -18.63 20.09 -1.71
C ASN A 249 -19.58 19.38 -2.70
N GLY A 250 -19.66 18.05 -2.57
CA GLY A 250 -20.42 17.17 -3.43
C GLY A 250 -20.95 15.95 -2.68
N GLU A 251 -21.79 15.16 -3.31
CA GLU A 251 -22.37 13.94 -2.72
C GLU A 251 -21.69 12.67 -3.24
N ILE A 252 -21.47 11.71 -2.36
CA ILE A 252 -21.02 10.36 -2.71
C ILE A 252 -22.20 9.49 -3.11
N CYS A 253 -22.17 8.95 -4.33
CA CYS A 253 -23.19 7.98 -4.79
C CYS A 253 -23.08 6.68 -3.98
N ARG A 254 -24.02 6.47 -3.05
CA ARG A 254 -24.02 5.30 -2.15
C ARG A 254 -24.11 3.98 -2.92
N ASN A 255 -24.86 3.95 -4.02
CA ASN A 255 -25.00 2.72 -4.82
C ASN A 255 -23.67 2.32 -5.50
N THR A 256 -22.90 3.28 -6.00
CA THR A 256 -21.56 3.03 -6.56
C THR A 256 -20.62 2.58 -5.46
N LEU A 257 -20.61 3.28 -4.32
CA LEU A 257 -19.77 2.93 -3.18
C LEU A 257 -20.03 1.50 -2.67
N ASP A 258 -21.28 1.11 -2.53
CA ASP A 258 -21.63 -0.24 -2.03
C ASP A 258 -21.22 -1.35 -3.01
N LYS A 259 -21.28 -1.10 -4.33
CA LYS A 259 -20.74 -2.03 -5.34
C LYS A 259 -19.23 -2.19 -5.23
N GLU A 260 -18.50 -1.08 -5.04
CA GLU A 260 -17.05 -1.12 -4.89
C GLU A 260 -16.64 -1.82 -3.59
N ILE A 261 -17.36 -1.62 -2.48
CA ILE A 261 -17.14 -2.36 -1.23
C ILE A 261 -17.34 -3.87 -1.45
N ASP A 262 -18.39 -4.27 -2.18
CA ASP A 262 -18.64 -5.68 -2.53
C ASP A 262 -17.51 -6.27 -3.40
N THR A 263 -16.95 -5.48 -4.31
CA THR A 263 -15.79 -5.88 -5.12
C THR A 263 -14.58 -6.15 -4.25
N TRP A 264 -14.25 -5.26 -3.32
CA TRP A 264 -13.15 -5.48 -2.37
C TRP A 264 -13.38 -6.69 -1.46
N GLN A 265 -14.62 -6.93 -1.02
CA GLN A 265 -14.97 -8.12 -0.24
C GLN A 265 -14.65 -9.42 -1.01
N LYS A 266 -14.92 -9.45 -2.31
CA LYS A 266 -14.61 -10.59 -3.17
C LYS A 266 -13.11 -10.78 -3.35
N ILE A 267 -12.37 -9.69 -3.59
CA ILE A 267 -10.91 -9.71 -3.74
C ILE A 267 -10.27 -10.26 -2.46
N ASP A 268 -10.62 -9.70 -1.31
CA ASP A 268 -10.06 -10.15 -0.03
C ASP A 268 -10.41 -11.60 0.30
N THR A 269 -11.63 -12.03 -0.02
CA THR A 269 -12.04 -13.44 0.17
C THR A 269 -11.21 -14.39 -0.66
N GLY A 270 -11.01 -14.07 -1.95
CA GLY A 270 -10.17 -14.87 -2.84
C GLY A 270 -8.72 -14.90 -2.39
N TYR A 271 -8.20 -13.74 -1.98
CA TYR A 271 -6.85 -13.61 -1.48
C TYR A 271 -6.61 -14.43 -0.20
N ILE A 272 -7.52 -14.35 0.78
CA ILE A 272 -7.43 -15.15 2.02
C ILE A 272 -7.46 -16.65 1.72
N ASN A 273 -8.31 -17.08 0.78
CA ASN A 273 -8.37 -18.49 0.37
C ASN A 273 -7.04 -18.93 -0.23
N TYR A 274 -6.47 -18.13 -1.12
CA TYR A 274 -5.13 -18.37 -1.68
C TYR A 274 -4.07 -18.50 -0.58
N MET A 275 -4.00 -17.54 0.35
CA MET A 275 -3.01 -17.54 1.43
C MET A 275 -3.12 -18.81 2.31
N LYS A 276 -4.34 -19.27 2.59
CA LYS A 276 -4.58 -20.53 3.30
C LYS A 276 -4.11 -21.74 2.49
N SER A 277 -4.34 -21.74 1.17
CA SER A 277 -3.96 -22.85 0.30
C SER A 277 -2.44 -23.05 0.20
N VAL A 278 -1.67 -21.97 0.35
CA VAL A 278 -0.20 -21.99 0.34
C VAL A 278 0.43 -22.01 1.74
N GLY A 279 -0.39 -22.10 2.79
CA GLY A 279 0.08 -22.27 4.18
C GLY A 279 0.68 -21.01 4.81
N ILE A 280 0.28 -19.83 4.36
CA ILE A 280 0.78 -18.54 4.88
C ILE A 280 -0.16 -17.98 5.98
N CYS A 281 -1.43 -18.44 6.01
CA CYS A 281 -2.45 -18.09 7.04
C CYS A 281 -3.00 -19.33 7.75
#